data_e951d42dde77baef804ece133a788bbb
#
_entry.id   e951d42dde77baef804ece133a788bbb
#
_cell.length_a   1.000
_cell.length_b   1.000
_cell.length_c   1.000
_cell.angle_alpha   90.00
_cell.angle_beta   90.00
_cell.angle_gamma   90.00
#
_symmetry.space_group_name_H-M   'P 1'
#
loop_
_entity.id
_entity.type
_entity.pdbx_description
1 polymer ?
#
loop_
_entity_poly.entity_id
_entity_poly.type
_entity_poly.pdbx_seq_one_letter_code
_entity_poly.pdbx_strand_id
1 'polypeptide(L)'
;MAKLQWDEQGKRLYETGTSKGALNVRGAGKVVAWNGLTKVTESPEGAEETALYADNIKYLSLTSAENFKGTIEAYTYPDEFMAADGSAMIAPGVTIGQQTRKTFDLAYRTEVGNDEDGTDHGYKIHIIYNAKVAPSERAYETINDSPAAITFSWAFTTTPIQVEGFKPTSYFVFDSTKVPAATMKALEDMVYGTAEKEPKIPSPTEILELIKDITTTTTTTTTSTTTTTTTQSQG
;
A
#
# COMPACT_ATOMS: atom_id res chain seq x y z
N MET A 1 13.46 21.86 27.59
CA MET A 1 13.85 20.99 26.46
C MET A 1 13.46 19.56 26.81
N ALA A 2 12.72 18.89 25.96
CA ALA A 2 12.35 17.49 26.19
C ALA A 2 13.57 16.59 25.94
N LYS A 3 13.90 15.70 26.90
CA LYS A 3 14.92 14.67 26.73
C LYS A 3 14.37 13.54 25.88
N LEU A 4 15.18 13.01 24.96
CA LEU A 4 14.81 11.81 24.20
C LEU A 4 14.66 10.63 25.18
N GLN A 5 13.63 9.83 24.95
CA GLN A 5 13.34 8.57 25.67
C GLN A 5 13.27 7.44 24.67
N TRP A 6 13.87 6.30 25.02
CA TRP A 6 13.91 5.08 24.20
C TRP A 6 13.24 3.96 24.96
N ASP A 7 12.73 2.99 24.23
CA ASP A 7 12.21 1.71 24.76
C ASP A 7 11.11 1.87 25.83
N GLU A 8 10.31 2.94 25.73
CA GLU A 8 9.14 3.11 26.59
C GLU A 8 8.15 1.97 26.36
N GLN A 9 7.57 1.48 27.45
CA GLN A 9 6.52 0.47 27.42
C GLN A 9 5.32 0.96 26.60
N GLY A 10 4.72 0.08 25.78
CA GLY A 10 3.64 0.42 24.85
C GLY A 10 4.07 1.12 23.56
N LYS A 11 5.35 1.57 23.46
CA LYS A 11 5.88 2.29 22.29
C LYS A 11 6.87 1.48 21.45
N ARG A 12 7.10 0.22 21.78
CA ARG A 12 7.95 -0.71 21.01
C ARG A 12 7.14 -1.32 19.88
N LEU A 13 7.03 -0.58 18.76
CA LEU A 13 6.20 -0.96 17.62
C LEU A 13 6.95 -1.90 16.68
N TYR A 14 6.21 -2.85 16.11
CA TYR A 14 6.66 -3.70 15.00
C TYR A 14 5.54 -3.88 13.99
N GLU A 15 5.89 -4.25 12.77
CA GLU A 15 4.95 -4.53 11.69
C GLU A 15 5.12 -5.97 11.24
N THR A 16 4.02 -6.66 11.01
CA THR A 16 4.01 -8.08 10.64
C THR A 16 2.75 -8.44 9.86
N GLY A 17 2.75 -9.63 9.30
CA GLY A 17 1.60 -10.22 8.62
C GLY A 17 1.30 -9.56 7.28
N THR A 18 0.61 -10.30 6.44
CA THR A 18 0.02 -9.82 5.19
C THR A 18 -1.33 -10.48 5.04
N SER A 19 -2.38 -9.71 4.87
CA SER A 19 -3.75 -10.20 4.86
C SER A 19 -4.68 -9.34 4.01
N LYS A 20 -5.92 -9.76 3.84
CA LYS A 20 -7.00 -9.00 3.19
C LYS A 20 -6.61 -8.41 1.83
N GLY A 21 -5.98 -9.22 0.98
CA GLY A 21 -5.68 -8.80 -0.39
C GLY A 21 -6.95 -8.47 -1.17
N ALA A 22 -6.99 -7.31 -1.83
CA ALA A 22 -8.07 -6.90 -2.72
C ALA A 22 -7.46 -6.50 -4.07
N LEU A 23 -7.85 -7.20 -5.12
CA LEU A 23 -7.30 -7.08 -6.47
C LEU A 23 -8.31 -6.42 -7.41
N ASN A 24 -7.85 -5.44 -8.15
CA ASN A 24 -8.57 -4.82 -9.26
C ASN A 24 -7.75 -4.94 -10.54
N VAL A 25 -8.13 -5.81 -11.44
CA VAL A 25 -7.48 -5.91 -12.76
C VAL A 25 -8.17 -4.98 -13.74
N ARG A 26 -7.41 -4.17 -14.45
CA ARG A 26 -7.95 -3.18 -15.39
C ARG A 26 -8.79 -3.85 -16.47
N GLY A 27 -10.07 -3.47 -16.53
CA GLY A 27 -11.06 -4.03 -17.44
C GLY A 27 -11.76 -5.30 -16.95
N ALA A 28 -11.53 -5.76 -15.71
CA ALA A 28 -12.32 -6.81 -15.07
C ALA A 28 -13.67 -6.29 -14.53
N GLY A 29 -13.77 -4.97 -14.27
CA GLY A 29 -15.01 -4.31 -13.84
C GLY A 29 -15.39 -4.52 -12.39
N LYS A 30 -14.61 -5.29 -11.63
CA LYS A 30 -14.85 -5.55 -10.20
C LYS A 30 -13.54 -5.74 -9.43
N VAL A 31 -13.57 -5.44 -8.15
CA VAL A 31 -12.53 -5.82 -7.20
C VAL A 31 -12.85 -7.22 -6.65
N VAL A 32 -11.84 -8.05 -6.51
CA VAL A 32 -11.97 -9.40 -5.97
C VAL A 32 -11.01 -9.63 -4.81
N ALA A 33 -11.39 -10.47 -3.86
CA ALA A 33 -10.52 -10.85 -2.77
C ALA A 33 -9.38 -11.75 -3.27
N TRP A 34 -8.16 -11.47 -2.85
CA TRP A 34 -7.01 -12.34 -3.07
C TRP A 34 -6.76 -13.18 -1.83
N ASN A 35 -7.23 -14.42 -1.85
CA ASN A 35 -6.98 -15.39 -0.81
C ASN A 35 -5.62 -16.08 -0.99
N GLY A 36 -5.00 -16.50 0.11
CA GLY A 36 -3.72 -17.21 0.06
C GLY A 36 -2.50 -16.33 -0.20
N LEU A 37 -2.63 -15.01 -0.07
CA LEU A 37 -1.52 -14.08 -0.11
C LEU A 37 -0.58 -14.36 1.07
N THR A 38 0.70 -14.61 0.79
CA THR A 38 1.70 -14.97 1.82
C THR A 38 2.65 -13.82 2.09
N LYS A 39 3.00 -13.05 1.05
CA LYS A 39 3.98 -11.97 1.17
C LYS A 39 3.83 -10.95 0.07
N VAL A 40 4.01 -9.69 0.41
CA VAL A 40 4.24 -8.61 -0.54
C VAL A 40 5.56 -7.95 -0.17
N THR A 41 6.50 -7.93 -1.11
CA THR A 41 7.81 -7.27 -0.94
C THR A 41 7.81 -6.01 -1.78
N GLU A 42 8.04 -4.88 -1.15
CA GLU A 42 8.24 -3.60 -1.81
C GLU A 42 9.74 -3.41 -2.04
N SER A 43 10.14 -3.11 -3.26
CA SER A 43 11.55 -2.98 -3.67
C SER A 43 11.70 -1.78 -4.60
N PRO A 44 11.55 -0.55 -4.10
CA PRO A 44 11.74 0.65 -4.90
C PRO A 44 13.18 0.69 -5.43
N GLU A 45 13.36 1.21 -6.64
CA GLU A 45 14.65 1.40 -7.28
C GLU A 45 14.73 2.75 -7.99
N GLY A 46 15.93 3.15 -8.40
CA GLY A 46 16.21 4.47 -8.97
C GLY A 46 16.61 5.45 -7.88
N ALA A 47 16.26 6.72 -8.05
CA ALA A 47 16.75 7.82 -7.21
C ALA A 47 18.29 7.90 -7.13
N GLU A 48 18.98 7.35 -8.15
CA GLU A 48 20.44 7.41 -8.22
C GLU A 48 20.92 8.84 -8.51
N GLU A 49 21.95 9.23 -7.79
CA GLU A 49 22.56 10.54 -7.92
C GLU A 49 23.69 10.49 -8.97
N THR A 50 23.58 11.30 -10.01
CA THR A 50 24.64 11.54 -10.97
C THR A 50 25.26 12.91 -10.71
N ALA A 51 26.53 12.92 -10.30
CA ALA A 51 27.27 14.15 -10.06
C ALA A 51 27.77 14.75 -11.37
N LEU A 52 27.52 16.03 -11.59
CA LEU A 52 28.09 16.81 -12.67
C LEU A 52 29.23 17.69 -12.12
N TYR A 53 30.34 17.73 -12.85
CA TYR A 53 31.53 18.47 -12.46
C TYR A 53 31.76 19.62 -13.46
N ALA A 54 32.12 20.81 -12.93
CA ALA A 54 32.60 21.94 -13.67
C ALA A 54 33.69 22.63 -12.85
N ASP A 55 34.64 23.27 -13.50
CA ASP A 55 35.77 23.99 -12.85
C ASP A 55 36.52 23.15 -11.81
N ASN A 56 36.63 21.83 -12.04
CA ASN A 56 37.27 20.84 -11.17
C ASN A 56 36.58 20.63 -9.82
N ILE A 57 35.33 21.05 -9.66
CA ILE A 57 34.51 20.81 -8.49
C ILE A 57 33.17 20.14 -8.85
N LYS A 58 32.51 19.50 -7.87
CA LYS A 58 31.15 19.02 -8.05
C LYS A 58 30.20 20.21 -8.21
N TYR A 59 29.73 20.43 -9.43
CA TYR A 59 28.88 21.59 -9.78
C TYR A 59 27.44 21.38 -9.31
N LEU A 60 26.86 20.20 -9.57
CA LEU A 60 25.52 19.82 -9.10
C LEU A 60 25.34 18.30 -9.16
N SER A 61 24.28 17.83 -8.55
CA SER A 61 23.82 16.43 -8.64
C SER A 61 22.45 16.38 -9.27
N LEU A 62 22.29 15.46 -10.22
CA LEU A 62 20.99 15.09 -10.77
C LEU A 62 20.56 13.77 -10.15
N THR A 63 19.30 13.71 -9.65
CA THR A 63 18.73 12.49 -9.12
C THR A 63 17.71 11.94 -10.12
N SER A 64 17.83 10.66 -10.48
CA SER A 64 16.87 9.98 -11.34
C SER A 64 15.51 9.81 -10.65
N ALA A 65 14.45 9.55 -11.42
CA ALA A 65 13.15 9.23 -10.85
C ALA A 65 13.19 7.88 -10.13
N GLU A 66 12.48 7.78 -9.02
CA GLU A 66 12.24 6.52 -8.33
C GLU A 66 11.18 5.70 -9.08
N ASN A 67 11.42 4.41 -9.21
CA ASN A 67 10.47 3.44 -9.74
C ASN A 67 10.03 2.51 -8.61
N PHE A 68 8.75 2.51 -8.30
CA PHE A 68 8.18 1.57 -7.33
C PHE A 68 7.95 0.22 -8.00
N LYS A 69 8.51 -0.82 -7.43
CA LYS A 69 8.34 -2.21 -7.86
C LYS A 69 8.33 -3.14 -6.66
N GLY A 70 8.00 -4.39 -6.88
CA GLY A 70 7.98 -5.38 -5.81
C GLY A 70 7.70 -6.78 -6.31
N THR A 71 7.44 -7.67 -5.35
CA THR A 71 7.09 -9.07 -5.60
C THR A 71 5.89 -9.45 -4.73
N ILE A 72 4.94 -10.16 -5.33
CA ILE A 72 3.79 -10.74 -4.65
C ILE A 72 4.02 -12.25 -4.58
N GLU A 73 3.86 -12.83 -3.40
CA GLU A 73 3.92 -14.27 -3.19
C GLU A 73 2.58 -14.77 -2.63
N ALA A 74 2.08 -15.90 -3.15
CA ALA A 74 0.81 -16.46 -2.72
C ALA A 74 0.72 -17.97 -2.99
N TYR A 75 -0.09 -18.67 -2.22
CA TYR A 75 -0.42 -20.09 -2.48
C TYR A 75 -1.45 -20.28 -3.60
N THR A 76 -2.25 -19.24 -3.86
CA THR A 76 -3.27 -19.25 -4.92
C THR A 76 -3.52 -17.84 -5.43
N TYR A 77 -4.27 -17.72 -6.50
CA TYR A 77 -4.66 -16.42 -7.07
C TYR A 77 -6.07 -16.50 -7.65
N PRO A 78 -6.81 -15.37 -7.67
CA PRO A 78 -8.14 -15.31 -8.27
C PRO A 78 -8.07 -15.41 -9.80
N ASP A 79 -9.12 -15.92 -10.42
CA ASP A 79 -9.20 -16.09 -11.88
C ASP A 79 -9.01 -14.78 -12.65
N GLU A 80 -9.44 -13.66 -12.07
CA GLU A 80 -9.27 -12.33 -12.64
C GLU A 80 -7.79 -11.94 -12.82
N PHE A 81 -6.91 -12.47 -11.95
CA PHE A 81 -5.48 -12.21 -12.03
C PHE A 81 -4.81 -12.82 -13.26
N MET A 82 -5.40 -13.84 -13.85
CA MET A 82 -4.87 -14.45 -15.08
C MET A 82 -4.62 -13.42 -16.19
N ALA A 83 -5.50 -12.43 -16.32
CA ALA A 83 -5.31 -11.37 -17.31
C ALA A 83 -4.10 -10.46 -17.00
N ALA A 84 -3.73 -10.30 -15.73
CA ALA A 84 -2.51 -9.59 -15.34
C ALA A 84 -1.25 -10.45 -15.51
N ASP A 85 -1.36 -11.74 -15.24
CA ASP A 85 -0.27 -12.72 -15.41
C ASP A 85 0.04 -13.10 -16.86
N GLY A 86 -0.82 -12.70 -17.80
CA GLY A 86 -0.66 -13.01 -19.22
C GLY A 86 -1.18 -14.38 -19.59
N SER A 87 -2.23 -14.84 -18.90
CA SER A 87 -3.00 -16.02 -19.20
C SER A 87 -4.44 -15.64 -19.54
N ALA A 88 -5.15 -16.49 -20.28
CA ALA A 88 -6.57 -16.32 -20.55
C ALA A 88 -7.31 -17.66 -20.47
N MET A 89 -8.51 -17.65 -19.95
CA MET A 89 -9.40 -18.81 -19.93
C MET A 89 -10.16 -18.87 -21.26
N ILE A 90 -10.01 -19.95 -22.01
CA ILE A 90 -10.70 -20.18 -23.30
C ILE A 90 -11.93 -21.06 -23.14
N ALA A 91 -11.98 -21.86 -22.09
CA ALA A 91 -13.14 -22.63 -21.66
C ALA A 91 -13.03 -22.88 -20.15
N PRO A 92 -14.10 -23.24 -19.43
CA PRO A 92 -14.04 -23.55 -18.00
C PRO A 92 -12.93 -24.55 -17.68
N GLY A 93 -11.92 -24.11 -16.90
CA GLY A 93 -10.77 -24.94 -16.52
C GLY A 93 -9.69 -25.10 -17.58
N VAL A 94 -9.78 -24.43 -18.75
CA VAL A 94 -8.78 -24.50 -19.81
C VAL A 94 -8.19 -23.11 -20.03
N THR A 95 -6.89 -22.98 -19.75
CA THR A 95 -6.15 -21.71 -19.83
C THR A 95 -5.06 -21.77 -20.88
N ILE A 96 -4.80 -20.65 -21.55
CA ILE A 96 -3.67 -20.44 -22.45
C ILE A 96 -2.77 -19.33 -21.88
N GLY A 97 -1.48 -19.49 -22.05
CA GLY A 97 -0.48 -18.48 -21.65
C GLY A 97 -0.06 -17.55 -22.77
N GLN A 98 0.93 -16.70 -22.51
CA GLN A 98 1.57 -15.78 -23.48
C GLN A 98 0.60 -14.73 -24.06
N GLN A 99 -0.40 -14.33 -23.28
CA GLN A 99 -1.36 -13.30 -23.65
C GLN A 99 -0.87 -11.91 -23.20
N THR A 100 -1.50 -10.87 -23.74
CA THR A 100 -1.20 -9.48 -23.35
C THR A 100 -1.55 -9.27 -21.88
N ARG A 101 -0.55 -8.85 -21.08
CA ARG A 101 -0.72 -8.56 -19.66
C ARG A 101 -1.43 -7.25 -19.43
N LYS A 102 -2.45 -7.27 -18.59
CA LYS A 102 -3.15 -6.07 -18.12
C LYS A 102 -2.50 -5.55 -16.84
N THR A 103 -2.64 -4.26 -16.60
CA THR A 103 -2.27 -3.65 -15.32
C THR A 103 -3.34 -3.95 -14.28
N PHE A 104 -2.95 -3.88 -13.01
CA PHE A 104 -3.84 -4.10 -11.88
C PHE A 104 -3.49 -3.14 -10.74
N ASP A 105 -4.44 -2.98 -9.83
CA ASP A 105 -4.27 -2.31 -8.56
C ASP A 105 -4.44 -3.36 -7.46
N LEU A 106 -3.66 -3.23 -6.39
CA LEU A 106 -3.67 -4.17 -5.27
C LEU A 106 -3.78 -3.39 -3.96
N ALA A 107 -4.75 -3.75 -3.11
CA ALA A 107 -4.73 -3.35 -1.71
C ALA A 107 -4.46 -4.57 -0.83
N TYR A 108 -3.72 -4.38 0.26
CA TYR A 108 -3.47 -5.40 1.28
C TYR A 108 -3.27 -4.75 2.64
N ARG A 109 -3.36 -5.57 3.68
CA ARG A 109 -3.24 -5.12 5.06
C ARG A 109 -2.04 -5.79 5.73
N THR A 110 -1.30 -5.00 6.51
CA THR A 110 -0.32 -5.47 7.50
C THR A 110 -0.78 -5.14 8.91
N GLU A 111 -0.35 -5.91 9.90
CA GLU A 111 -0.66 -5.68 11.30
C GLU A 111 0.46 -4.88 11.97
N VAL A 112 0.09 -3.93 12.82
CA VAL A 112 1.01 -3.15 13.63
C VAL A 112 0.85 -3.60 15.07
N GLY A 113 1.90 -4.18 15.63
CA GLY A 113 1.90 -4.62 17.02
C GLY A 113 2.77 -3.77 17.92
N ASN A 114 2.56 -3.92 19.21
CA ASN A 114 3.43 -3.38 20.26
C ASN A 114 3.70 -4.43 21.34
N ASP A 115 4.46 -4.05 22.35
CA ASP A 115 4.85 -4.91 23.47
C ASP A 115 3.77 -5.06 24.56
N GLU A 116 2.61 -4.40 24.44
CA GLU A 116 1.47 -4.50 25.36
C GLU A 116 0.28 -5.22 24.71
N ASP A 117 -0.16 -4.74 23.54
CA ASP A 117 -1.37 -5.21 22.85
C ASP A 117 -1.08 -6.35 21.85
N GLY A 118 0.20 -6.69 21.64
CA GLY A 118 0.60 -7.62 20.62
C GLY A 118 0.18 -7.14 19.21
N THR A 119 -0.38 -8.02 18.40
CA THR A 119 -0.86 -7.71 17.04
C THR A 119 -2.17 -6.95 16.98
N ASP A 120 -2.85 -6.76 18.11
CA ASP A 120 -4.15 -6.07 18.16
C ASP A 120 -4.02 -4.54 18.28
N HIS A 121 -2.78 -4.03 18.38
CA HIS A 121 -2.52 -2.60 18.50
C HIS A 121 -3.03 -1.77 17.33
N GLY A 122 -2.87 -2.24 16.09
CA GLY A 122 -3.30 -1.54 14.91
C GLY A 122 -2.98 -2.27 13.61
N TYR A 123 -3.18 -1.59 12.49
CA TYR A 123 -2.91 -2.14 11.17
C TYR A 123 -2.62 -1.02 10.16
N LYS A 124 -2.03 -1.41 9.04
CA LYS A 124 -1.88 -0.53 7.88
C LYS A 124 -2.61 -1.10 6.67
N ILE A 125 -3.19 -0.22 5.87
CA ILE A 125 -3.73 -0.56 4.55
C ILE A 125 -2.79 0.04 3.52
N HIS A 126 -2.25 -0.82 2.68
CA HIS A 126 -1.38 -0.47 1.56
C HIS A 126 -2.20 -0.55 0.28
N ILE A 127 -2.06 0.43 -0.60
CA ILE A 127 -2.73 0.45 -1.91
C ILE A 127 -1.66 0.71 -2.97
N ILE A 128 -1.49 -0.23 -3.89
CA ILE A 128 -0.56 -0.14 -5.02
C ILE A 128 -1.38 0.06 -6.29
N TYR A 129 -0.96 1.01 -7.11
CA TYR A 129 -1.64 1.36 -8.34
C TYR A 129 -0.85 1.00 -9.58
N ASN A 130 -1.60 0.67 -10.62
CA ASN A 130 -1.10 0.54 -12.00
C ASN A 130 0.12 -0.38 -12.10
N ALA A 131 0.08 -1.47 -11.32
CA ALA A 131 1.11 -2.50 -11.33
C ALA A 131 1.00 -3.38 -12.58
N LYS A 132 2.12 -3.83 -13.09
CA LYS A 132 2.22 -4.76 -14.22
C LYS A 132 3.19 -5.88 -13.87
N VAL A 133 2.72 -7.10 -13.99
CA VAL A 133 3.50 -8.30 -13.70
C VAL A 133 4.53 -8.56 -14.79
N ALA A 134 5.75 -8.87 -14.40
CA ALA A 134 6.77 -9.45 -15.26
C ALA A 134 6.51 -10.98 -15.44
N PRO A 135 7.02 -11.61 -16.53
CA PRO A 135 7.07 -13.06 -16.63
C PRO A 135 7.77 -13.65 -15.41
N SER A 136 7.13 -14.59 -14.71
CA SER A 136 7.67 -15.19 -13.49
C SER A 136 7.81 -16.68 -13.65
N GLU A 137 8.82 -17.24 -13.00
CA GLU A 137 9.05 -18.68 -12.93
C GLU A 137 7.93 -19.34 -12.10
N ARG A 138 7.55 -20.55 -12.49
CA ARG A 138 6.66 -21.44 -11.74
C ARG A 138 7.30 -22.80 -11.61
N ALA A 139 7.59 -23.21 -10.38
CA ALA A 139 8.11 -24.52 -10.07
C ALA A 139 6.99 -25.46 -9.62
N TYR A 140 7.00 -26.67 -10.14
CA TYR A 140 6.07 -27.74 -9.75
C TYR A 140 6.90 -28.92 -9.24
N GLU A 141 6.70 -29.27 -7.98
CA GLU A 141 7.46 -30.32 -7.30
C GLU A 141 6.59 -31.52 -6.96
N THR A 142 7.20 -32.68 -6.85
CA THR A 142 6.51 -33.90 -6.41
C THR A 142 6.23 -33.84 -4.91
N ILE A 143 5.15 -34.47 -4.46
CA ILE A 143 4.85 -34.62 -3.05
C ILE A 143 5.84 -35.65 -2.45
N ASN A 144 6.45 -35.29 -1.33
CA ASN A 144 7.37 -36.12 -0.57
C ASN A 144 6.88 -36.28 0.88
N ASP A 145 7.71 -36.81 1.75
CA ASP A 145 7.40 -37.07 3.18
C ASP A 145 7.14 -35.76 3.98
N SER A 146 7.52 -34.61 3.44
CA SER A 146 7.26 -33.27 4.00
C SER A 146 6.52 -32.42 2.98
N PRO A 147 5.20 -32.64 2.81
CA PRO A 147 4.44 -31.91 1.78
C PRO A 147 4.47 -30.42 2.03
N ALA A 148 4.82 -29.66 1.02
CA ALA A 148 4.79 -28.20 1.02
C ALA A 148 3.81 -27.70 -0.05
N ALA A 149 3.12 -26.61 0.23
CA ALA A 149 2.31 -25.93 -0.78
C ALA A 149 3.23 -25.22 -1.79
N ILE A 150 2.88 -25.27 -3.07
CA ILE A 150 3.54 -24.47 -4.10
C ILE A 150 3.29 -23.00 -3.79
N THR A 151 4.35 -22.21 -3.75
CA THR A 151 4.26 -20.76 -3.63
C THR A 151 4.50 -20.13 -4.98
N PHE A 152 3.49 -19.43 -5.49
CA PHE A 152 3.62 -18.61 -6.69
C PHE A 152 4.26 -17.28 -6.34
N SER A 153 5.11 -16.77 -7.22
CA SER A 153 5.81 -15.50 -7.06
C SER A 153 5.72 -14.67 -8.33
N TRP A 154 5.33 -13.41 -8.20
CA TRP A 154 5.22 -12.49 -9.33
C TRP A 154 5.93 -11.17 -9.03
N ALA A 155 7.00 -10.91 -9.76
CA ALA A 155 7.59 -9.58 -9.76
C ALA A 155 6.70 -8.60 -10.54
N PHE A 156 6.53 -7.40 -10.02
CA PHE A 156 5.76 -6.33 -10.67
C PHE A 156 6.53 -5.03 -10.70
N THR A 157 6.21 -4.21 -11.67
CA THR A 157 6.63 -2.80 -11.77
C THR A 157 5.40 -1.93 -11.85
N THR A 158 5.52 -0.67 -11.46
CA THR A 158 4.38 0.25 -11.48
C THR A 158 4.61 1.42 -12.43
N THR A 159 3.53 2.07 -12.82
CA THR A 159 3.57 3.38 -13.48
C THR A 159 2.89 4.39 -12.56
N PRO A 160 3.61 5.42 -12.09
CA PRO A 160 3.06 6.41 -11.17
C PRO A 160 1.83 7.11 -11.75
N ILE A 161 0.87 7.42 -10.88
CA ILE A 161 -0.34 8.16 -11.19
C ILE A 161 -0.27 9.56 -10.61
N GLN A 162 -0.94 10.51 -11.25
CA GLN A 162 -0.96 11.90 -10.81
C GLN A 162 -1.76 12.06 -9.53
N VAL A 163 -1.22 12.83 -8.60
CA VAL A 163 -1.86 13.21 -7.33
C VAL A 163 -1.85 14.73 -7.24
N GLU A 164 -3.01 15.35 -7.07
CA GLU A 164 -3.12 16.80 -7.01
C GLU A 164 -2.32 17.38 -5.84
N GLY A 165 -1.46 18.35 -6.12
CA GLY A 165 -0.59 18.99 -5.12
C GLY A 165 0.66 18.21 -4.71
N PHE A 166 0.87 17.01 -5.26
CA PHE A 166 2.01 16.15 -4.95
C PHE A 166 2.70 15.63 -6.21
N LYS A 167 3.87 15.03 -6.05
CA LYS A 167 4.51 14.29 -7.13
C LYS A 167 3.69 13.02 -7.45
N PRO A 168 3.74 12.55 -8.72
CA PRO A 168 3.12 11.28 -9.08
C PRO A 168 3.61 10.16 -8.15
N THR A 169 2.70 9.28 -7.71
CA THR A 169 3.02 8.15 -6.86
C THR A 169 2.37 6.86 -7.37
N SER A 170 2.91 5.73 -6.95
CA SER A 170 2.37 4.41 -7.25
C SER A 170 1.71 3.74 -6.06
N TYR A 171 1.78 4.33 -4.86
CA TYR A 171 1.23 3.71 -3.66
C TYR A 171 0.76 4.74 -2.63
N PHE A 172 -0.16 4.29 -1.77
CA PHE A 172 -0.57 4.96 -0.54
C PHE A 172 -0.54 3.97 0.62
N VAL A 173 -0.24 4.48 1.82
CA VAL A 173 -0.28 3.70 3.06
C VAL A 173 -1.09 4.48 4.09
N PHE A 174 -2.04 3.80 4.72
CA PHE A 174 -2.87 4.33 5.80
C PHE A 174 -2.58 3.59 7.09
N ASP A 175 -2.15 4.30 8.11
CA ASP A 175 -1.80 3.76 9.43
C ASP A 175 -2.94 4.02 10.41
N SER A 176 -3.63 2.97 10.85
CA SER A 176 -4.79 3.06 11.74
C SER A 176 -4.47 3.63 13.11
N THR A 177 -3.19 3.61 13.51
CA THR A 177 -2.75 4.20 14.78
C THR A 177 -2.65 5.73 14.73
N LYS A 178 -2.70 6.32 13.52
CA LYS A 178 -2.54 7.77 13.28
C LYS A 178 -3.73 8.39 12.58
N VAL A 179 -4.40 7.64 11.71
CA VAL A 179 -5.57 8.09 10.96
C VAL A 179 -6.82 7.91 11.83
N PRO A 180 -7.76 8.88 11.87
CA PRO A 180 -9.01 8.76 12.63
C PRO A 180 -9.79 7.49 12.24
N ALA A 181 -10.36 6.81 13.23
CA ALA A 181 -11.08 5.55 13.03
C ALA A 181 -12.25 5.66 12.01
N ALA A 182 -12.93 6.81 11.96
CA ALA A 182 -14.00 7.06 10.97
C ALA A 182 -13.45 7.06 9.53
N THR A 183 -12.28 7.67 9.31
CA THR A 183 -11.61 7.70 7.99
C THR A 183 -11.11 6.31 7.61
N MET A 184 -10.51 5.58 8.56
CA MET A 184 -10.07 4.19 8.32
C MET A 184 -11.26 3.30 7.95
N LYS A 185 -12.38 3.42 8.69
CA LYS A 185 -13.61 2.69 8.37
C LYS A 185 -14.14 3.05 6.98
N ALA A 186 -14.18 4.32 6.61
CA ALA A 186 -14.62 4.74 5.29
C ALA A 186 -13.73 4.19 4.17
N LEU A 187 -12.41 4.13 4.40
CA LEU A 187 -11.46 3.50 3.48
C LEU A 187 -11.71 1.99 3.35
N GLU A 188 -11.91 1.30 4.47
CA GLU A 188 -12.23 -0.14 4.48
C GLU A 188 -13.56 -0.43 3.75
N ASP A 189 -14.58 0.38 3.99
CA ASP A 189 -15.88 0.27 3.32
C ASP A 189 -15.75 0.50 1.80
N MET A 190 -14.81 1.32 1.33
CA MET A 190 -14.48 1.45 -0.09
C MET A 190 -13.73 0.24 -0.63
N VAL A 191 -12.65 -0.16 0.03
CA VAL A 191 -11.73 -1.19 -0.49
C VAL A 191 -12.37 -2.57 -0.42
N TYR A 192 -13.04 -2.89 0.67
CA TYR A 192 -13.60 -4.23 0.90
C TYR A 192 -15.10 -4.33 0.62
N GLY A 193 -15.75 -3.19 0.40
CA GLY A 193 -17.18 -3.12 0.19
C GLY A 193 -18.00 -3.27 1.48
N THR A 194 -19.30 -3.13 1.33
CA THR A 194 -20.30 -3.34 2.41
C THR A 194 -21.46 -4.16 1.85
N ALA A 195 -22.47 -4.48 2.66
CA ALA A 195 -23.67 -5.14 2.17
C ALA A 195 -24.42 -4.33 1.08
N GLU A 196 -24.17 -3.01 1.02
CA GLU A 196 -24.88 -2.08 0.13
C GLU A 196 -23.98 -1.49 -0.98
N LYS A 197 -22.66 -1.63 -0.84
CA LYS A 197 -21.69 -1.02 -1.77
C LYS A 197 -20.67 -2.04 -2.25
N GLU A 198 -20.49 -2.12 -3.56
CA GLU A 198 -19.46 -2.94 -4.18
C GLU A 198 -18.05 -2.43 -3.79
N PRO A 199 -17.09 -3.35 -3.60
CA PRO A 199 -15.71 -3.00 -3.31
C PRO A 199 -15.06 -2.29 -4.50
N LYS A 200 -14.22 -1.29 -4.22
CA LYS A 200 -13.41 -0.61 -5.22
C LYS A 200 -12.08 -0.15 -4.65
N ILE A 201 -11.03 -0.14 -5.44
CA ILE A 201 -9.80 0.57 -5.09
C ILE A 201 -10.05 2.07 -5.34
N PRO A 202 -9.99 2.91 -4.27
CA PRO A 202 -10.25 4.35 -4.41
C PRO A 202 -9.19 5.02 -5.30
N SER A 203 -9.60 5.97 -6.11
CA SER A 203 -8.70 6.81 -6.90
C SER A 203 -7.94 7.79 -5.99
N PRO A 204 -6.79 8.36 -6.43
CA PRO A 204 -6.09 9.40 -5.67
C PRO A 204 -6.96 10.59 -5.29
N THR A 205 -7.87 11.01 -6.16
CA THR A 205 -8.81 12.10 -5.89
C THR A 205 -9.75 11.75 -4.74
N GLU A 206 -10.31 10.55 -4.74
CA GLU A 206 -11.18 10.06 -3.66
C GLU A 206 -10.42 9.93 -2.34
N ILE A 207 -9.14 9.51 -2.40
CA ILE A 207 -8.27 9.49 -1.22
C ILE A 207 -8.05 10.90 -0.68
N LEU A 208 -7.73 11.86 -1.55
CA LEU A 208 -7.56 13.26 -1.13
C LEU A 208 -8.84 13.85 -0.52
N GLU A 209 -10.00 13.50 -1.05
CA GLU A 209 -11.29 13.89 -0.46
C GLU A 209 -11.50 13.25 0.91
N LEU A 210 -11.20 11.96 1.06
CA LEU A 210 -11.31 11.22 2.31
C LEU A 210 -10.46 11.81 3.43
N ILE A 211 -9.28 12.35 3.11
CA ILE A 211 -8.35 12.91 4.11
C ILE A 211 -8.52 14.42 4.36
N LYS A 212 -9.34 15.13 3.58
CA LYS A 212 -9.59 16.58 3.78
C LYS A 212 -10.05 16.89 5.20
N ASP A 213 -10.93 16.09 5.77
CA ASP A 213 -11.46 16.28 7.10
C ASP A 213 -10.39 16.13 8.18
N ILE A 214 -9.40 15.26 7.98
CA ILE A 214 -8.26 15.08 8.88
C ILE A 214 -7.44 16.37 8.93
N THR A 215 -7.13 16.95 7.77
CA THR A 215 -6.32 18.16 7.64
C THR A 215 -7.03 19.37 8.26
N THR A 216 -8.35 19.50 8.06
CA THR A 216 -9.17 20.58 8.60
C THR A 216 -9.23 20.54 10.14
N THR A 217 -9.40 19.35 10.72
CA THR A 217 -9.46 19.16 12.18
C THR A 217 -8.14 19.51 12.85
N THR A 218 -7.00 19.15 12.25
CA THR A 218 -5.68 19.47 12.78
C THR A 218 -5.43 20.97 12.81
N THR A 219 -5.85 21.71 11.79
CA THR A 219 -5.70 23.17 11.71
C THR A 219 -6.52 23.87 12.77
N THR A 220 -7.73 23.41 13.04
CA THR A 220 -8.64 24.03 14.04
C THR A 220 -8.11 23.84 15.47
N THR A 221 -7.53 22.69 15.79
CA THR A 221 -6.97 22.43 17.13
C THR A 221 -5.73 23.29 17.42
N THR A 222 -4.91 23.60 16.42
CA THR A 222 -3.73 24.45 16.59
C THR A 222 -4.09 25.94 16.82
N THR A 223 -5.23 26.40 16.31
CA THR A 223 -5.67 27.81 16.44
C THR A 223 -6.36 28.12 17.77
N SER A 224 -6.83 27.10 18.50
CA SER A 224 -7.61 27.32 19.75
C SER A 224 -6.79 27.49 21.02
N THR A 225 -5.45 27.45 20.96
CA THR A 225 -4.59 27.45 22.18
C THR A 225 -3.98 28.82 22.52
N THR A 226 -4.42 29.91 21.89
CA THR A 226 -3.87 31.23 22.21
C THR A 226 -4.96 32.26 22.43
N THR A 227 -5.59 32.31 23.60
CA THR A 227 -6.08 33.54 24.24
C THR A 227 -6.60 33.24 25.65
N THR A 228 -5.74 33.34 26.66
CA THR A 228 -6.17 33.64 28.02
C THR A 228 -5.37 34.83 28.47
N THR A 229 -5.86 36.01 28.25
CA THR A 229 -5.34 37.25 28.79
C THR A 229 -5.92 37.44 30.19
N THR A 230 -5.06 37.39 31.16
CA THR A 230 -5.34 37.72 32.54
C THR A 230 -5.51 39.24 32.68
N THR A 231 -6.72 39.69 32.99
CA THR A 231 -6.95 41.06 33.45
C THR A 231 -6.91 41.06 34.98
N GLN A 232 -5.89 41.58 35.57
CA GLN A 232 -5.89 41.96 36.96
C GLN A 232 -6.52 43.34 37.06
N SER A 233 -7.61 43.44 37.83
CA SER A 233 -8.14 44.71 38.36
C SER A 233 -7.51 44.98 39.72
N GLN A 234 -6.90 46.12 39.83
CA GLN A 234 -6.57 46.72 41.13
C GLN A 234 -7.84 47.42 41.68
N GLY A 235 -8.07 47.24 42.95
CA GLY A 235 -8.95 47.95 43.82
C GLY A 235 -8.38 47.88 45.24
#